data_e0f5e32a8b9af8bd61e3b5ac5ac8b167
#
_entry.id   e0f5e32a8b9af8bd61e3b5ac5ac8b167
#
_cell.length_a   1.000
_cell.length_b   1.000
_cell.length_c   1.000
_cell.angle_alpha   90.00
_cell.angle_beta   90.00
_cell.angle_gamma   90.00
#
_symmetry.space_group_name_H-M   'P 1'
#
loop_
_entity.id
_entity.type
_entity.pdbx_description
1 polymer ?
#
loop_
_entity_poly.entity_id
_entity_poly.type
_entity_poly.pdbx_seq_one_letter_code
_entity_poly.pdbx_strand_id
1 'polypeptide(L)'
;MIEIKNACYCYQASEKNSLSEVNLNVTPGEVVCLTGASGSGKTTLTRLVNGLIPHYYEGKLSGKIEVCGLTPSNHELWELAPKVGSVFQNPKTQFFCLDTTGELAFACENQGITPDKIRTRLKDVADALE
;
A
#
# COMPACT_ATOMS: atom_id res chain seq x y z
N MET A 1 4.49 -11.30 -1.62
CA MET A 1 5.57 -11.19 -2.62
C MET A 1 5.36 -9.93 -3.44
N ILE A 2 6.41 -9.17 -3.68
CA ILE A 2 6.41 -7.98 -4.54
C ILE A 2 7.49 -8.18 -5.60
N GLU A 3 7.17 -8.00 -6.86
CA GLU A 3 8.12 -8.03 -7.97
C GLU A 3 8.02 -6.72 -8.75
N ILE A 4 9.11 -5.99 -8.85
CA ILE A 4 9.23 -4.76 -9.64
C ILE A 4 10.41 -4.93 -10.59
N LYS A 5 10.18 -4.75 -11.89
CA LYS A 5 11.21 -4.85 -12.94
C LYS A 5 11.21 -3.62 -13.83
N ASN A 6 12.35 -2.96 -13.87
CA ASN A 6 12.61 -1.78 -14.72
C ASN A 6 11.53 -0.70 -14.58
N ALA A 7 11.02 -0.49 -13.34
CA ALA A 7 9.96 0.47 -13.11
C ALA A 7 10.50 1.91 -13.23
N CYS A 8 9.86 2.67 -14.11
CA CYS A 8 10.04 4.12 -14.21
C CYS A 8 8.70 4.81 -13.95
N TYR A 9 8.76 5.90 -13.21
CA TYR A 9 7.58 6.70 -12.97
C TYR A 9 7.89 8.20 -12.96
N CYS A 10 7.06 8.96 -13.67
CA CYS A 10 7.11 10.41 -13.72
C CYS A 10 5.72 10.97 -13.40
N TYR A 11 5.59 11.81 -12.37
CA TYR A 11 4.33 12.51 -12.07
C TYR A 11 3.93 13.43 -13.20
N GLN A 12 2.62 13.59 -13.44
CA GLN A 12 2.09 14.40 -14.53
C GLN A 12 2.58 15.86 -14.48
N ALA A 13 2.76 16.42 -13.29
CA ALA A 13 3.24 17.78 -13.07
C ALA A 13 4.79 17.90 -13.06
N SER A 14 5.52 16.86 -13.42
CA SER A 14 7.00 16.83 -13.38
C SER A 14 7.57 16.45 -14.74
N GLU A 15 8.70 17.05 -15.09
CA GLU A 15 9.49 16.62 -16.26
C GLU A 15 10.54 15.57 -15.92
N LYS A 16 10.77 15.32 -14.62
CA LYS A 16 11.80 14.38 -14.15
C LYS A 16 11.15 13.10 -13.61
N ASN A 17 11.79 11.98 -13.90
CA ASN A 17 11.41 10.71 -13.33
C ASN A 17 11.64 10.73 -11.80
N SER A 18 10.61 10.35 -11.07
CA SER A 18 10.70 10.08 -9.63
C SER A 18 11.21 8.69 -9.33
N LEU A 19 11.05 7.77 -10.27
CA LEU A 19 11.66 6.44 -10.26
C LEU A 19 12.27 6.19 -11.65
N SER A 20 13.48 5.62 -11.68
CA SER A 20 14.19 5.28 -12.93
C SER A 20 14.75 3.88 -12.82
N GLU A 21 14.27 2.97 -13.66
CA GLU A 21 14.73 1.58 -13.81
C GLU A 21 14.82 0.81 -12.48
N VAL A 22 13.85 1.04 -11.59
CA VAL A 22 13.83 0.39 -10.27
C VAL A 22 13.55 -1.09 -10.44
N ASN A 23 14.40 -1.90 -9.81
CA ASN A 23 14.26 -3.34 -9.72
C ASN A 23 14.22 -3.72 -8.24
N LEU A 24 13.15 -4.41 -7.80
CA LEU A 24 12.96 -4.84 -6.43
C LEU A 24 12.20 -6.17 -6.42
N ASN A 25 12.69 -7.12 -5.67
CA ASN A 25 11.97 -8.35 -5.38
C ASN A 25 11.90 -8.54 -3.86
N VAL A 26 10.69 -8.73 -3.33
CA VAL A 26 10.45 -8.97 -1.90
C VAL A 26 9.70 -10.29 -1.76
N THR A 27 10.31 -11.22 -1.07
CA THR A 27 9.75 -12.54 -0.81
C THR A 27 8.92 -12.57 0.48
N PRO A 28 8.02 -13.56 0.64
CA PRO A 28 7.26 -13.70 1.87
C PRO A 28 8.17 -13.82 3.11
N GLY A 29 7.84 -13.10 4.18
CA GLY A 29 8.61 -13.06 5.42
C GLY A 29 9.82 -12.14 5.40
N GLU A 30 10.13 -11.52 4.27
CA GLU A 30 11.26 -10.58 4.14
C GLU A 30 10.90 -9.19 4.66
N VAL A 31 11.86 -8.56 5.35
CA VAL A 31 11.79 -7.16 5.78
C VAL A 31 12.77 -6.33 4.96
N VAL A 32 12.26 -5.35 4.23
CA VAL A 32 13.07 -4.47 3.38
C VAL A 32 13.04 -3.04 3.93
N CYS A 33 14.22 -2.47 4.16
CA CYS A 33 14.37 -1.08 4.58
C CYS A 33 14.77 -0.20 3.38
N LEU A 34 13.95 0.80 3.07
CA LEU A 34 14.24 1.80 2.04
C LEU A 34 14.92 3.02 2.67
N THR A 35 16.19 3.26 2.34
CA THR A 35 16.96 4.40 2.83
C THR A 35 17.33 5.35 1.69
N GLY A 36 17.65 6.58 2.02
CA GLY A 36 18.10 7.59 1.05
C GLY A 36 17.63 9.00 1.40
N ALA A 37 18.19 9.99 0.72
CA ALA A 37 17.87 11.40 0.91
C ALA A 37 16.38 11.74 0.68
N SER A 38 15.94 12.89 1.19
CA SER A 38 14.60 13.40 0.86
C SER A 38 14.46 13.58 -0.65
N GLY A 39 13.31 13.21 -1.21
CA GLY A 39 13.06 13.28 -2.65
C GLY A 39 13.66 12.14 -3.49
N SER A 40 14.31 11.13 -2.89
CA SER A 40 14.92 10.00 -3.63
C SER A 40 13.93 8.96 -4.17
N GLY A 41 12.62 9.21 -4.11
CA GLY A 41 11.61 8.32 -4.67
C GLY A 41 11.04 7.25 -3.71
N LYS A 42 11.46 7.19 -2.43
CA LYS A 42 10.97 6.19 -1.45
C LYS A 42 9.44 6.16 -1.34
N THR A 43 8.84 7.33 -1.13
CA THR A 43 7.38 7.46 -1.06
C THR A 43 6.70 7.11 -2.39
N THR A 44 7.32 7.41 -3.50
CA THR A 44 6.81 7.04 -4.83
C THR A 44 6.80 5.53 -5.01
N LEU A 45 7.84 4.85 -4.54
CA LEU A 45 7.92 3.39 -4.58
C LEU A 45 6.84 2.73 -3.70
N THR A 46 6.63 3.25 -2.48
CA THR A 46 5.55 2.73 -1.62
C THR A 46 4.16 2.99 -2.22
N ARG A 47 3.95 4.12 -2.90
CA ARG A 47 2.71 4.42 -3.63
C ARG A 47 2.45 3.49 -4.81
N LEU A 48 3.49 2.99 -5.46
CA LEU A 48 3.36 1.93 -6.48
C LEU A 48 2.88 0.61 -5.85
N VAL A 49 3.48 0.23 -4.72
CA VAL A 49 3.18 -1.04 -4.05
C VAL A 49 1.75 -1.07 -3.51
N ASN A 50 1.25 0.02 -2.95
CA ASN A 50 -0.11 0.07 -2.41
C ASN A 50 -1.18 0.50 -3.43
N GLY A 51 -0.81 0.66 -4.69
CA GLY A 51 -1.74 0.98 -5.78
C GLY A 51 -2.18 2.43 -5.87
N LEU A 52 -1.72 3.33 -5.00
CA LEU A 52 -2.03 4.76 -5.14
C LEU A 52 -1.47 5.35 -6.44
N ILE A 53 -0.45 4.73 -7.01
CA ILE A 53 -0.02 4.92 -8.38
C ILE A 53 -0.42 3.66 -9.15
N PRO A 54 -1.17 3.77 -10.27
CA PRO A 54 -1.57 5.00 -10.98
C PRO A 54 -2.93 5.59 -10.57
N HIS A 55 -3.69 4.96 -9.65
CA HIS A 55 -5.10 5.27 -9.43
C HIS A 55 -5.38 6.67 -8.85
N TYR A 56 -4.55 7.12 -7.92
CA TYR A 56 -4.71 8.41 -7.26
C TYR A 56 -3.70 9.45 -7.74
N TYR A 57 -2.50 9.01 -8.06
CA TYR A 57 -1.45 9.87 -8.59
C TYR A 57 -1.25 9.59 -10.07
N GLU A 58 -1.69 10.53 -10.91
CA GLU A 58 -1.54 10.45 -12.36
C GLU A 58 -0.09 10.68 -12.79
N GLY A 59 0.34 9.96 -13.82
CA GLY A 59 1.67 10.08 -14.36
C GLY A 59 1.98 9.02 -15.40
N LYS A 60 3.21 9.03 -15.86
CA LYS A 60 3.72 8.04 -16.83
C LYS A 60 4.41 6.93 -16.07
N LEU A 61 3.80 5.74 -16.07
CA LEU A 61 4.33 4.53 -15.47
C LEU A 61 4.78 3.56 -16.56
N SER A 62 5.95 2.96 -16.39
CA SER A 62 6.45 1.88 -17.23
C SER A 62 7.21 0.83 -16.41
N GLY A 63 7.47 -0.32 -17.01
CA GLY A 63 8.03 -1.49 -16.33
C GLY A 63 6.95 -2.44 -15.84
N LYS A 64 7.38 -3.55 -15.21
CA LYS A 64 6.48 -4.55 -14.62
C LYS A 64 6.40 -4.34 -13.12
N ILE A 65 5.18 -4.21 -12.61
CA ILE A 65 4.92 -4.15 -11.17
C ILE A 65 3.89 -5.23 -10.83
N GLU A 66 4.22 -6.10 -9.90
CA GLU A 66 3.35 -7.15 -9.39
C GLU A 66 3.40 -7.16 -7.86
N VAL A 67 2.24 -7.09 -7.22
CA VAL A 67 2.09 -7.05 -5.77
C VAL A 67 1.09 -8.12 -5.36
N CYS A 68 1.55 -9.14 -4.64
CA CYS A 68 0.73 -10.28 -4.22
C CYS A 68 -0.07 -10.94 -5.36
N GLY A 69 0.55 -11.05 -6.55
CA GLY A 69 -0.05 -11.63 -7.76
C GLY A 69 -1.00 -10.68 -8.52
N LEU A 70 -1.09 -9.42 -8.12
CA LEU A 70 -1.88 -8.38 -8.79
C LEU A 70 -0.97 -7.33 -9.42
N THR A 71 -1.35 -6.84 -10.60
CA THR A 71 -0.70 -5.69 -11.24
C THR A 71 -1.48 -4.43 -10.90
N PRO A 72 -0.93 -3.47 -10.13
CA PRO A 72 -1.69 -2.29 -9.67
C PRO A 72 -2.36 -1.48 -10.77
N SER A 73 -1.77 -1.41 -11.96
CA SER A 73 -2.36 -0.70 -13.11
C SER A 73 -3.56 -1.39 -13.75
N ASN A 74 -3.80 -2.67 -13.46
CA ASN A 74 -4.84 -3.49 -14.08
C ASN A 74 -5.93 -3.93 -13.09
N HIS A 75 -5.76 -3.60 -11.81
CA HIS A 75 -6.67 -3.99 -10.73
C HIS A 75 -7.07 -2.76 -9.95
N GLU A 76 -8.29 -2.74 -9.47
CA GLU A 76 -8.82 -1.66 -8.66
C GLU A 76 -8.21 -1.63 -7.25
N LEU A 77 -8.19 -0.45 -6.61
CA LEU A 77 -7.63 -0.30 -5.26
C LEU A 77 -8.29 -1.22 -4.22
N TRP A 78 -9.58 -1.49 -4.35
CA TRP A 78 -10.29 -2.38 -3.43
C TRP A 78 -9.87 -3.85 -3.56
N GLU A 79 -9.27 -4.26 -4.68
CA GLU A 79 -8.69 -5.61 -4.87
C GLU A 79 -7.30 -5.73 -4.21
N LEU A 80 -6.54 -4.62 -4.18
CA LEU A 80 -5.23 -4.55 -3.52
C LEU A 80 -5.34 -4.37 -2.01
N ALA A 81 -6.29 -3.57 -1.54
CA ALA A 81 -6.45 -3.22 -0.13
C ALA A 81 -6.47 -4.41 0.85
N PRO A 82 -7.09 -5.57 0.54
CA PRO A 82 -7.03 -6.74 1.41
C PRO A 82 -5.64 -7.39 1.50
N LYS A 83 -4.72 -7.06 0.59
CA LYS A 83 -3.41 -7.69 0.46
C LYS A 83 -2.26 -6.79 0.90
N VAL A 84 -2.49 -5.47 0.94
CA VAL A 84 -1.46 -4.47 1.22
C VAL A 84 -1.93 -3.51 2.30
N GLY A 85 -1.45 -3.70 3.52
CA GLY A 85 -1.61 -2.72 4.59
C GLY A 85 -0.62 -1.57 4.44
N SER A 86 -1.07 -0.33 4.62
CA SER A 86 -0.22 0.86 4.55
C SER A 86 -0.34 1.70 5.81
N VAL A 87 0.81 2.07 6.36
CA VAL A 87 0.88 3.06 7.45
C VAL A 87 1.58 4.30 6.90
N PHE A 88 0.88 5.44 6.93
CA PHE A 88 1.43 6.70 6.45
C PHE A 88 2.26 7.41 7.52
N GLN A 89 3.07 8.37 7.10
CA GLN A 89 3.95 9.14 7.96
C GLN A 89 3.20 9.87 9.10
N ASN A 90 1.96 10.29 8.87
CA ASN A 90 1.09 10.86 9.88
C ASN A 90 -0.12 9.93 10.10
N PRO A 91 -0.08 9.01 11.08
CA PRO A 91 -1.17 8.08 11.32
C PRO A 91 -2.49 8.76 11.71
N LYS A 92 -2.45 9.94 12.33
CA LYS A 92 -3.65 10.67 12.74
C LYS A 92 -4.55 11.05 11.56
N THR A 93 -3.99 11.23 10.37
CA THR A 93 -4.76 11.55 9.16
C THR A 93 -5.44 10.35 8.53
N GLN A 94 -5.21 9.15 9.06
CA GLN A 94 -5.82 7.90 8.58
C GLN A 94 -7.09 7.52 9.34
N PHE A 95 -7.34 8.14 10.50
CA PHE A 95 -8.51 7.81 11.32
C PHE A 95 -9.78 8.44 10.73
N PHE A 96 -10.79 7.61 10.51
CA PHE A 96 -12.10 7.99 10.01
C PHE A 96 -13.19 7.87 11.08
N CYS A 97 -13.02 6.98 12.05
CA CYS A 97 -14.00 6.69 13.07
C CYS A 97 -13.79 7.53 14.34
N LEU A 98 -14.85 7.71 15.12
CA LEU A 98 -14.81 8.47 16.37
C LEU A 98 -14.24 7.67 17.53
N ASP A 99 -14.20 6.36 17.43
CA ASP A 99 -13.72 5.45 18.47
C ASP A 99 -12.80 4.37 17.88
N THR A 100 -12.00 3.76 18.75
CA THR A 100 -11.00 2.75 18.39
C THR A 100 -11.63 1.48 17.81
N THR A 101 -12.79 1.07 18.32
CA THR A 101 -13.46 -0.14 17.87
C THR A 101 -13.91 -0.01 16.42
N GLY A 102 -14.57 1.12 16.10
CA GLY A 102 -14.97 1.45 14.74
C GLY A 102 -13.79 1.55 13.79
N GLU A 103 -12.70 2.19 14.20
CA GLU A 103 -11.49 2.30 13.38
C GLU A 103 -10.87 0.94 13.05
N LEU A 104 -10.77 0.05 14.03
CA LEU A 104 -10.27 -1.31 13.82
C LEU A 104 -11.23 -2.17 12.97
N ALA A 105 -12.54 -1.96 13.10
CA ALA A 105 -13.55 -2.67 12.32
C ALA A 105 -13.64 -2.18 10.87
N PHE A 106 -13.32 -0.91 10.60
CA PHE A 106 -13.53 -0.20 9.35
C PHE A 106 -13.10 -0.98 8.10
N ALA A 107 -11.88 -1.50 8.10
CA ALA A 107 -11.36 -2.26 6.96
C ALA A 107 -12.13 -3.58 6.75
N CYS A 108 -12.55 -4.23 7.83
CA CYS A 108 -13.32 -5.47 7.77
C CYS A 108 -14.75 -5.23 7.28
N GLU A 109 -15.37 -4.13 7.69
CA GLU A 109 -16.70 -3.72 7.25
C GLU A 109 -16.71 -3.40 5.75
N ASN A 110 -15.71 -2.66 5.27
CA ASN A 110 -15.54 -2.36 3.84
C ASN A 110 -15.34 -3.63 2.98
N GLN A 111 -14.81 -4.69 3.56
CA GLN A 111 -14.66 -5.99 2.90
C GLN A 111 -15.92 -6.88 3.03
N GLY A 112 -17.00 -6.41 3.65
CA GLY A 112 -18.24 -7.17 3.85
C GLY A 112 -18.09 -8.36 4.81
N ILE A 113 -17.12 -8.32 5.73
CA ILE A 113 -16.91 -9.36 6.72
C ILE A 113 -18.06 -9.33 7.75
N THR A 114 -18.56 -10.50 8.12
CA THR A 114 -19.68 -10.60 9.07
C THR A 114 -19.29 -10.09 10.46
N PRO A 115 -20.24 -9.48 11.23
CA PRO A 115 -19.95 -8.88 12.54
C PRO A 115 -19.29 -9.85 13.54
N ASP A 116 -19.66 -11.12 13.55
CA ASP A 116 -19.06 -12.09 14.47
C ASP A 116 -17.59 -12.37 14.17
N LYS A 117 -17.23 -12.45 12.88
CA LYS A 117 -15.84 -12.56 12.45
C LYS A 117 -15.04 -11.30 12.74
N ILE A 118 -15.65 -10.12 12.61
CA ILE A 118 -15.03 -8.86 12.98
C ILE A 118 -14.69 -8.85 14.46
N ARG A 119 -15.64 -9.18 15.34
CA ARG A 119 -15.42 -9.24 16.80
C ARG A 119 -14.28 -10.17 17.19
N THR A 120 -14.22 -11.35 16.57
CA THR A 120 -13.13 -12.30 16.80
C THR A 120 -11.78 -11.69 16.42
N ARG A 121 -11.67 -11.13 15.21
CA ARG A 121 -10.43 -10.49 14.75
C ARG A 121 -9.99 -9.30 15.61
N LEU A 122 -10.93 -8.48 16.05
CA LEU A 122 -10.64 -7.34 16.95
C LEU A 122 -10.04 -7.81 18.27
N LYS A 123 -10.60 -8.90 18.84
CA LYS A 123 -10.06 -9.51 20.06
C LYS A 123 -8.66 -10.05 19.83
N ASP A 124 -8.45 -10.84 18.76
CA ASP A 124 -7.16 -11.42 18.44
C ASP A 124 -6.06 -10.35 18.27
N VAL A 125 -6.40 -9.22 17.62
CA VAL A 125 -5.48 -8.09 17.45
C VAL A 125 -5.20 -7.38 18.77
N ALA A 126 -6.21 -7.14 19.60
CA ALA A 126 -6.03 -6.53 20.91
C ALA A 126 -5.14 -7.39 21.81
N ASP A 127 -5.41 -8.69 21.88
CA ASP A 127 -4.64 -9.66 22.66
C ASP A 127 -3.17 -9.77 22.18
N ALA A 128 -2.91 -9.53 20.89
CA ALA A 128 -1.56 -9.57 20.32
C ALA A 128 -0.74 -8.29 20.56
N LEU A 129 -1.38 -7.19 20.98
CA LEU A 129 -0.73 -5.90 21.24
C LEU A 129 -0.50 -5.63 22.73
N GLU A 130 -1.00 -6.45 23.64
CA GLU A 130 -0.71 -6.44 25.08
C GLU A 130 0.60 -7.16 25.40
#